data_85584ff8b12ed9811003587dd59b563e
#
_entry.id   85584ff8b12ed9811003587dd59b563e
#
_cell.length_a   1.000
_cell.length_b   1.000
_cell.length_c   1.000
_cell.angle_alpha   90.00
_cell.angle_beta   90.00
_cell.angle_gamma   90.00
#
_symmetry.space_group_name_H-M   'P 1'
#
loop_
_entity.id
_entity.type
_entity.pdbx_description
1 polymer ?
#
loop_
_entity_poly.entity_id
_entity_poly.type
_entity_poly.pdbx_seq_one_letter_code
_entity_poly.pdbx_strand_id
1 'polypeptide(L)'
;MGKVEKITIKLAMLFIGLSLLFPARVLAAEKNEINEITEKKQIIFLLDASKSMQGDGQWIEAADSACMIASALPEEYEVALLVYNTEIVYEEDFGNINQKTRHALETVELQGYTTPAVALETAADMFDSAAADKRVVFISDGEISLRDQSETETAIRQFENMVDQIAEQGIKIDMFAIPNDKTENEVSYGTKVTSGEQYTVGENQTIEEITAKYLFQTLQIEKIELGEAVSGEGNMTVDLQDTYMQNAKILLVSGENIEDFHVAGQCESLNMLQGNKFAVAELENPLERQITMDYSLENRGNVHTYLIKEYFLKADMEKSYTSEEGTFTLKVNVVNHQEKPVLDSETLKDSISVLINGKEASYRVENGTAMVPYQTDETAKVNVEIAIQPSGNVVHYIKTADTVELTVPVVEEEPDYTVLWIVIISLCLSLIHI
;
A
#
# COMPACT_ATOMS: atom_id res chain seq x y z
N MET A 1 -54.69 21.16 12.92
CA MET A 1 -53.34 20.63 13.08
C MET A 1 -52.49 21.61 13.83
N GLY A 2 -52.20 21.27 15.07
CA GLY A 2 -51.69 22.19 16.07
C GLY A 2 -50.17 22.42 15.98
N LYS A 3 -49.74 23.52 16.54
CA LYS A 3 -48.32 23.95 16.63
C LYS A 3 -47.35 22.89 17.12
N VAL A 4 -47.82 21.88 17.86
CA VAL A 4 -47.08 20.75 18.43
C VAL A 4 -46.66 19.74 17.36
N GLU A 5 -47.51 19.39 16.38
CA GLU A 5 -47.19 18.48 15.27
C GLU A 5 -46.13 19.04 14.32
N LYS A 6 -46.09 20.37 14.10
CA LYS A 6 -45.05 21.01 13.27
C LYS A 6 -43.69 21.04 13.92
N ILE A 7 -43.63 21.02 15.30
CA ILE A 7 -42.38 20.97 16.03
C ILE A 7 -41.81 19.53 16.01
N THR A 8 -42.67 18.52 16.14
CA THR A 8 -42.28 17.11 16.16
C THR A 8 -41.75 16.68 14.77
N ILE A 9 -42.37 17.15 13.66
CA ILE A 9 -41.90 16.87 12.33
C ILE A 9 -40.54 17.57 12.02
N LYS A 10 -40.36 18.80 12.53
CA LYS A 10 -39.06 19.51 12.37
C LYS A 10 -37.94 18.88 13.19
N LEU A 11 -38.25 18.35 14.39
CA LEU A 11 -37.28 17.62 15.21
C LEU A 11 -36.92 16.27 14.57
N ALA A 12 -37.89 15.54 14.01
CA ALA A 12 -37.64 14.28 13.30
C ALA A 12 -36.81 14.49 12.02
N MET A 13 -37.07 15.55 11.24
CA MET A 13 -36.22 15.89 10.08
C MET A 13 -34.83 16.37 10.47
N LEU A 14 -34.65 16.98 11.64
CA LEU A 14 -33.33 17.36 12.16
C LEU A 14 -32.53 16.12 12.59
N PHE A 15 -33.18 15.12 13.18
CA PHE A 15 -32.53 13.86 13.56
C PHE A 15 -32.16 12.98 12.35
N ILE A 16 -33.01 12.93 11.31
CA ILE A 16 -32.70 12.22 10.07
C ILE A 16 -31.59 12.92 9.28
N GLY A 17 -31.54 14.25 9.30
CA GLY A 17 -30.44 15.03 8.71
C GLY A 17 -29.10 14.89 9.43
N LEU A 18 -29.11 14.64 10.76
CA LEU A 18 -27.89 14.42 11.53
C LEU A 18 -27.36 12.98 11.38
N SER A 19 -28.23 11.99 11.21
CA SER A 19 -27.80 10.59 11.02
C SER A 19 -27.20 10.29 9.66
N LEU A 20 -27.47 11.11 8.64
CA LEU A 20 -26.86 10.99 7.30
C LEU A 20 -25.48 11.68 7.17
N LEU A 21 -25.09 12.49 8.17
CA LEU A 21 -23.79 13.18 8.18
C LEU A 21 -22.74 12.45 9.04
N PHE A 22 -23.14 11.50 9.86
CA PHE A 22 -22.21 10.80 10.75
C PHE A 22 -21.35 9.73 10.07
N PRO A 23 -21.86 8.88 9.12
CA PRO A 23 -21.00 7.83 8.55
C PRO A 23 -19.86 8.38 7.67
N ALA A 24 -20.10 9.47 6.94
CA ALA A 24 -19.07 10.04 6.07
C ALA A 24 -17.93 10.75 6.83
N ARG A 25 -18.21 11.28 8.02
CA ARG A 25 -17.16 11.91 8.84
C ARG A 25 -16.31 10.90 9.60
N VAL A 26 -16.88 9.79 10.03
CA VAL A 26 -16.12 8.73 10.71
C VAL A 26 -15.20 8.03 9.74
N LEU A 27 -15.69 7.66 8.55
CA LEU A 27 -14.84 7.06 7.49
C LEU A 27 -13.71 7.98 7.02
N ALA A 28 -13.97 9.29 6.88
CA ALA A 28 -12.93 10.25 6.50
C ALA A 28 -11.90 10.47 7.64
N ALA A 29 -12.31 10.38 8.90
CA ALA A 29 -11.40 10.48 10.03
C ALA A 29 -10.53 9.21 10.18
N GLU A 30 -11.11 8.02 9.98
CA GLU A 30 -10.33 6.77 10.01
C GLU A 30 -9.40 6.61 8.81
N LYS A 31 -9.84 6.99 7.62
CA LYS A 31 -8.94 7.03 6.46
C LYS A 31 -7.75 7.97 6.69
N ASN A 32 -7.98 9.11 7.34
CA ASN A 32 -6.90 10.02 7.74
C ASN A 32 -5.99 9.42 8.82
N GLU A 33 -6.53 8.69 9.82
CA GLU A 33 -5.71 8.04 10.85
C GLU A 33 -4.83 6.92 10.26
N ILE A 34 -5.33 6.12 9.31
CA ILE A 34 -4.56 5.09 8.63
C ILE A 34 -3.50 5.73 7.75
N ASN A 35 -3.83 6.77 6.99
CA ASN A 35 -2.88 7.49 6.15
C ASN A 35 -1.81 8.24 6.96
N GLU A 36 -2.11 8.67 8.19
CA GLU A 36 -1.11 9.27 9.10
C GLU A 36 -0.11 8.26 9.66
N ILE A 37 -0.45 6.96 9.67
CA ILE A 37 0.39 5.89 10.22
C ILE A 37 1.22 5.21 9.13
N THR A 38 0.77 5.25 7.88
CA THR A 38 1.54 4.72 6.76
C THR A 38 2.65 5.70 6.40
N GLU A 39 3.91 5.25 6.56
CA GLU A 39 5.07 6.04 6.17
C GLU A 39 5.01 6.31 4.66
N LYS A 40 4.80 7.58 4.31
CA LYS A 40 4.71 8.02 2.91
C LYS A 40 6.02 7.76 2.18
N LYS A 41 5.93 7.19 1.00
CA LYS A 41 7.03 6.99 0.06
C LYS A 41 6.80 7.85 -1.16
N GLN A 42 7.82 8.53 -1.64
CA GLN A 42 7.69 9.45 -2.76
C GLN A 42 8.59 9.03 -3.92
N ILE A 43 8.01 8.99 -5.11
CA ILE A 43 8.73 8.70 -6.35
C ILE A 43 8.50 9.83 -7.34
N ILE A 44 9.58 10.37 -7.90
CA ILE A 44 9.52 11.35 -8.98
C ILE A 44 10.14 10.76 -10.23
N PHE A 45 9.35 10.64 -11.29
CA PHE A 45 9.85 10.23 -12.59
C PHE A 45 10.42 11.43 -13.34
N LEU A 46 11.64 11.28 -13.86
CA LEU A 46 12.29 12.24 -14.74
C LEU A 46 12.39 11.65 -16.15
N LEU A 47 11.54 12.14 -17.04
CA LEU A 47 11.46 11.67 -18.43
C LEU A 47 12.25 12.63 -19.34
N ASP A 48 13.20 12.07 -20.06
CA ASP A 48 14.01 12.79 -21.02
C ASP A 48 13.22 13.03 -22.32
N ALA A 49 12.93 14.27 -22.64
CA ALA A 49 12.28 14.71 -23.89
C ALA A 49 13.25 15.36 -24.87
N SER A 50 14.52 15.02 -24.78
CA SER A 50 15.54 15.49 -25.74
C SER A 50 15.32 14.89 -27.13
N LYS A 51 16.00 15.45 -28.11
CA LYS A 51 15.88 15.02 -29.51
C LYS A 51 16.33 13.56 -29.74
N SER A 52 17.24 13.02 -28.95
CA SER A 52 17.70 11.64 -29.05
C SER A 52 16.60 10.62 -28.77
N MET A 53 15.60 10.99 -27.96
CA MET A 53 14.43 10.15 -27.61
C MET A 53 13.38 10.05 -28.75
N GLN A 54 13.62 10.65 -29.93
CA GLN A 54 12.71 10.54 -31.09
C GLN A 54 12.75 9.19 -31.81
N GLY A 55 13.70 8.28 -31.46
CA GLY A 55 13.89 7.01 -32.13
C GLY A 55 12.82 5.97 -31.76
N ASP A 56 12.38 5.21 -32.77
CA ASP A 56 11.62 3.94 -32.70
C ASP A 56 10.61 3.75 -31.53
N GLY A 57 9.89 4.81 -31.15
CA GLY A 57 8.88 4.73 -30.08
C GLY A 57 9.44 4.87 -28.65
N GLN A 58 10.73 5.11 -28.47
CA GLN A 58 11.40 5.20 -27.16
C GLN A 58 10.71 6.15 -26.18
N TRP A 59 10.24 7.31 -26.68
CA TRP A 59 9.50 8.26 -25.85
C TRP A 59 8.20 7.68 -25.28
N ILE A 60 7.42 7.01 -26.13
CA ILE A 60 6.14 6.42 -25.70
C ILE A 60 6.40 5.29 -24.71
N GLU A 61 7.42 4.47 -24.95
CA GLU A 61 7.82 3.41 -24.01
C GLU A 61 8.28 3.99 -22.66
N ALA A 62 8.99 5.11 -22.65
CA ALA A 62 9.39 5.81 -21.43
C ALA A 62 8.16 6.35 -20.67
N ALA A 63 7.25 7.01 -21.38
CA ALA A 63 6.02 7.55 -20.79
C ALA A 63 5.12 6.43 -20.25
N ASP A 64 4.96 5.34 -21.02
CA ASP A 64 4.18 4.17 -20.60
C ASP A 64 4.80 3.49 -19.38
N SER A 65 6.11 3.40 -19.25
CA SER A 65 6.78 2.83 -18.09
C SER A 65 6.51 3.64 -16.81
N ALA A 66 6.61 4.96 -16.88
CA ALA A 66 6.27 5.83 -15.73
C ALA A 66 4.80 5.68 -15.33
N CYS A 67 3.88 5.70 -16.29
CA CYS A 67 2.46 5.53 -16.06
C CYS A 67 2.11 4.15 -15.49
N MET A 68 2.76 3.08 -15.98
CA MET A 68 2.58 1.72 -15.49
C MET A 68 3.00 1.60 -14.02
N ILE A 69 4.20 2.10 -13.66
CA ILE A 69 4.66 2.06 -12.28
C ILE A 69 3.68 2.83 -11.40
N ALA A 70 3.40 4.08 -11.75
CA ALA A 70 2.54 4.96 -10.95
C ALA A 70 1.16 4.36 -10.67
N SER A 71 0.55 3.72 -11.68
CA SER A 71 -0.79 3.12 -11.53
C SER A 71 -0.80 1.80 -10.77
N ALA A 72 0.32 1.06 -10.77
CA ALA A 72 0.43 -0.21 -10.06
C ALA A 72 0.84 -0.06 -8.59
N LEU A 73 1.37 1.10 -8.19
CA LEU A 73 1.84 1.34 -6.82
C LEU A 73 0.68 1.36 -5.81
N PRO A 74 0.92 0.85 -4.58
CA PRO A 74 0.01 0.99 -3.46
C PRO A 74 -0.19 2.44 -3.00
N GLU A 75 -1.24 2.69 -2.19
CA GLU A 75 -1.66 4.04 -1.74
C GLU A 75 -0.61 4.76 -0.88
N GLU A 76 0.37 4.04 -0.31
CA GLU A 76 1.49 4.63 0.44
C GLU A 76 2.47 5.41 -0.43
N TYR A 77 2.44 5.21 -1.74
CA TYR A 77 3.31 5.90 -2.68
C TYR A 77 2.62 7.14 -3.26
N GLU A 78 3.30 8.27 -3.16
CA GLU A 78 2.96 9.50 -3.87
C GLU A 78 3.88 9.63 -5.07
N VAL A 79 3.33 9.87 -6.24
CA VAL A 79 4.07 9.93 -7.50
C VAL A 79 3.95 11.29 -8.14
N ALA A 80 5.08 11.85 -8.54
CA ALA A 80 5.17 13.05 -9.36
C ALA A 80 5.93 12.74 -10.66
N LEU A 81 5.78 13.59 -11.66
CA LEU A 81 6.40 13.41 -12.97
C LEU A 81 6.91 14.73 -13.52
N LEU A 82 8.17 14.75 -13.91
CA LEU A 82 8.83 15.85 -14.60
C LEU A 82 9.33 15.40 -15.97
N VAL A 83 9.01 16.15 -17.00
CA VAL A 83 9.56 15.95 -18.34
C VAL A 83 10.53 17.08 -18.61
N TYR A 84 11.73 16.73 -19.04
CA TYR A 84 12.81 17.70 -19.23
C TYR A 84 13.55 17.52 -20.55
N ASN A 85 14.18 18.58 -21.00
CA ASN A 85 15.23 18.59 -22.01
C ASN A 85 16.32 19.55 -21.55
N THR A 86 16.41 20.79 -22.08
CA THR A 86 17.22 21.88 -21.53
C THR A 86 16.52 22.63 -20.40
N GLU A 87 15.23 22.40 -20.23
CA GLU A 87 14.35 22.98 -19.21
C GLU A 87 13.26 21.98 -18.83
N ILE A 88 12.46 22.25 -17.81
CA ILE A 88 11.25 21.48 -17.51
C ILE A 88 10.17 21.87 -18.53
N VAL A 89 9.70 20.89 -19.31
CA VAL A 89 8.68 21.10 -20.36
C VAL A 89 7.30 20.61 -19.97
N TYR A 90 7.21 19.74 -18.96
CA TYR A 90 5.97 19.29 -18.37
C TYR A 90 6.20 18.90 -16.90
N GLU A 91 5.24 19.20 -16.05
CA GLU A 91 5.26 18.90 -14.62
C GLU A 91 3.89 18.39 -14.19
N GLU A 92 3.86 17.26 -13.49
CA GLU A 92 2.70 16.74 -12.77
C GLU A 92 3.12 16.60 -11.31
N ASP A 93 2.47 17.35 -10.43
CA ASP A 93 2.74 17.33 -9.00
C ASP A 93 2.32 15.99 -8.38
N PHE A 94 2.74 15.75 -7.12
CA PHE A 94 2.36 14.52 -6.41
C PHE A 94 0.85 14.29 -6.45
N GLY A 95 0.45 13.17 -7.03
CA GLY A 95 -0.96 12.86 -7.24
C GLY A 95 -1.19 11.56 -7.99
N ASN A 96 -2.38 11.43 -8.55
CA ASN A 96 -2.80 10.25 -9.28
C ASN A 96 -2.46 10.40 -10.77
N ILE A 97 -1.47 9.66 -11.23
CA ILE A 97 -1.13 9.53 -12.65
C ILE A 97 -2.23 8.68 -13.34
N ASN A 98 -2.86 9.25 -14.34
CA ASN A 98 -4.02 8.65 -14.97
C ASN A 98 -3.99 8.80 -16.50
N GLN A 99 -5.07 8.36 -17.17
CA GLN A 99 -5.15 8.41 -18.64
C GLN A 99 -4.99 9.82 -19.23
N LYS A 100 -5.33 10.89 -18.48
CA LYS A 100 -5.14 12.27 -18.95
C LYS A 100 -3.67 12.66 -18.93
N THR A 101 -2.96 12.26 -17.86
CA THR A 101 -1.50 12.44 -17.75
C THR A 101 -0.80 11.72 -18.89
N ARG A 102 -1.14 10.44 -19.12
CA ARG A 102 -0.59 9.70 -20.25
C ARG A 102 -0.83 10.37 -21.60
N HIS A 103 -2.06 10.84 -21.84
CA HIS A 103 -2.38 11.56 -23.08
C HIS A 103 -1.62 12.89 -23.21
N ALA A 104 -1.40 13.61 -22.09
CA ALA A 104 -0.57 14.81 -22.12
C ALA A 104 0.88 14.49 -22.54
N LEU A 105 1.45 13.39 -22.05
CA LEU A 105 2.79 12.93 -22.43
C LEU A 105 2.91 12.62 -23.91
N GLU A 106 1.86 12.07 -24.55
CA GLU A 106 1.86 11.82 -26.01
C GLU A 106 2.03 13.10 -26.84
N THR A 107 1.64 14.25 -26.28
CA THR A 107 1.70 15.55 -26.96
C THR A 107 2.99 16.33 -26.70
N VAL A 108 3.89 15.82 -25.88
CA VAL A 108 5.17 16.46 -25.58
C VAL A 108 6.03 16.52 -26.85
N GLU A 109 6.57 17.68 -27.13
CA GLU A 109 7.47 17.91 -28.26
C GLU A 109 8.90 17.53 -27.88
N LEU A 110 9.45 16.54 -28.58
CA LEU A 110 10.82 16.07 -28.35
C LEU A 110 11.81 17.00 -29.07
N GLN A 111 12.55 17.77 -28.31
CA GLN A 111 13.46 18.77 -28.84
C GLN A 111 14.56 19.16 -27.86
N GLY A 112 15.55 19.88 -28.35
CA GLY A 112 16.61 20.44 -27.52
C GLY A 112 17.69 19.44 -27.18
N TYR A 113 18.41 19.76 -26.12
CA TYR A 113 19.53 19.02 -25.57
C TYR A 113 19.13 18.41 -24.23
N THR A 114 20.02 17.64 -23.60
CA THR A 114 19.77 16.94 -22.34
C THR A 114 20.54 17.59 -21.20
N THR A 115 19.80 18.19 -20.22
CA THR A 115 20.36 18.78 -18.99
C THR A 115 19.66 18.22 -17.75
N PRO A 116 19.97 17.00 -17.32
CA PRO A 116 19.26 16.34 -16.20
C PRO A 116 19.47 17.05 -14.86
N ALA A 117 20.49 17.88 -14.69
CA ALA A 117 20.72 18.63 -13.45
C ALA A 117 19.55 19.55 -13.09
N VAL A 118 18.92 20.19 -14.08
CA VAL A 118 17.76 21.08 -13.85
C VAL A 118 16.54 20.26 -13.34
N ALA A 119 16.30 19.10 -13.94
CA ALA A 119 15.22 18.23 -13.52
C ALA A 119 15.46 17.65 -12.12
N LEU A 120 16.71 17.32 -11.82
CA LEU A 120 17.11 16.78 -10.54
C LEU A 120 17.01 17.82 -9.41
N GLU A 121 17.36 19.07 -9.68
CA GLU A 121 17.18 20.20 -8.76
C GLU A 121 15.69 20.42 -8.45
N THR A 122 14.85 20.48 -9.50
CA THR A 122 13.40 20.61 -9.32
C THR A 122 12.81 19.46 -8.52
N ALA A 123 13.19 18.22 -8.83
CA ALA A 123 12.75 17.05 -8.09
C ALA A 123 13.15 17.08 -6.62
N ALA A 124 14.38 17.53 -6.31
CA ALA A 124 14.85 17.63 -4.93
C ALA A 124 13.99 18.58 -4.09
N ASP A 125 13.56 19.69 -4.70
CA ASP A 125 12.72 20.70 -4.03
C ASP A 125 11.26 20.24 -3.84
N MET A 126 10.79 19.26 -4.62
CA MET A 126 9.43 18.73 -4.52
C MET A 126 9.25 17.73 -3.36
N PHE A 127 10.30 17.02 -2.94
CA PHE A 127 10.18 16.00 -1.90
C PHE A 127 9.78 16.55 -0.54
N ASP A 128 8.81 15.88 0.11
CA ASP A 128 8.53 16.13 1.52
C ASP A 128 9.70 15.64 2.39
N SER A 129 10.16 16.50 3.29
CA SER A 129 11.23 16.14 4.23
C SER A 129 10.86 14.97 5.14
N ALA A 130 9.56 14.76 5.41
CA ALA A 130 9.03 13.70 6.26
C ALA A 130 8.82 12.36 5.54
N ALA A 131 8.95 12.30 4.19
CA ALA A 131 8.79 11.05 3.46
C ALA A 131 9.87 10.02 3.84
N ALA A 132 9.44 8.79 4.09
CA ALA A 132 10.29 7.70 4.59
C ALA A 132 11.24 7.13 3.52
N ASP A 133 10.80 7.05 2.27
CA ASP A 133 11.61 6.66 1.11
C ASP A 133 11.40 7.68 0.00
N LYS A 134 12.51 8.16 -0.57
CA LYS A 134 12.53 9.17 -1.62
C LYS A 134 13.33 8.63 -2.79
N ARG A 135 12.68 8.57 -3.95
CA ARG A 135 13.31 8.06 -5.16
C ARG A 135 13.09 8.98 -6.34
N VAL A 136 14.13 9.18 -7.10
CA VAL A 136 14.08 9.73 -8.45
C VAL A 136 14.30 8.58 -9.42
N VAL A 137 13.44 8.46 -10.42
CA VAL A 137 13.55 7.43 -11.46
C VAL A 137 13.78 8.13 -12.79
N PHE A 138 15.01 8.06 -13.30
CA PHE A 138 15.31 8.52 -14.65
C PHE A 138 14.88 7.48 -15.68
N ILE A 139 14.22 7.96 -16.74
CA ILE A 139 13.97 7.18 -17.96
C ILE A 139 14.55 7.98 -19.12
N SER A 140 15.72 7.57 -19.59
CA SER A 140 16.55 8.33 -20.54
C SER A 140 17.50 7.38 -21.27
N ASP A 141 18.02 7.83 -22.40
CA ASP A 141 19.15 7.19 -23.07
C ASP A 141 20.49 7.43 -22.35
N GLY A 142 20.48 8.28 -21.32
CA GLY A 142 21.59 8.50 -20.38
C GLY A 142 22.67 9.43 -20.89
N GLU A 143 22.49 10.05 -22.04
CA GLU A 143 23.45 11.02 -22.59
C GLU A 143 23.19 12.42 -22.05
N ILE A 144 24.25 13.08 -21.57
CA ILE A 144 24.27 14.53 -21.33
C ILE A 144 24.95 15.18 -22.53
N SER A 145 24.19 15.91 -23.33
CA SER A 145 24.68 16.49 -24.57
C SER A 145 24.15 17.89 -24.77
N LEU A 146 25.06 18.82 -25.07
CA LEU A 146 24.78 20.21 -25.35
C LEU A 146 25.40 20.60 -26.71
N ARG A 147 25.36 21.91 -27.05
CA ARG A 147 25.79 22.42 -28.36
C ARG A 147 27.25 22.13 -28.68
N ASP A 148 28.11 22.24 -27.68
CA ASP A 148 29.52 21.97 -27.82
C ASP A 148 30.10 21.20 -26.63
N GLN A 149 31.33 20.69 -26.79
CA GLN A 149 31.95 19.86 -25.77
C GLN A 149 32.18 20.58 -24.44
N SER A 150 32.52 21.88 -24.45
CA SER A 150 32.76 22.63 -23.20
C SER A 150 31.48 22.86 -22.39
N GLU A 151 30.37 23.12 -23.10
CA GLU A 151 29.04 23.21 -22.47
C GLU A 151 28.63 21.82 -21.92
N THR A 152 28.84 20.76 -22.67
CA THR A 152 28.56 19.38 -22.26
C THR A 152 29.34 18.97 -21.00
N GLU A 153 30.68 19.20 -20.98
CA GLU A 153 31.51 18.90 -19.80
C GLU A 153 31.09 19.74 -18.57
N THR A 154 30.57 20.94 -18.79
CA THR A 154 30.04 21.76 -17.71
C THR A 154 28.73 21.20 -17.16
N ALA A 155 27.83 20.76 -18.05
CA ALA A 155 26.57 20.14 -17.67
C ALA A 155 26.77 18.81 -16.91
N ILE A 156 27.73 18.00 -17.34
CA ILE A 156 28.10 16.74 -16.63
C ILE A 156 28.54 17.08 -15.21
N ARG A 157 29.45 18.04 -15.00
CA ARG A 157 29.88 18.44 -13.65
C ARG A 157 28.73 19.02 -12.80
N GLN A 158 27.80 19.74 -13.41
CA GLN A 158 26.61 20.24 -12.70
C GLN A 158 25.72 19.09 -12.24
N PHE A 159 25.52 18.10 -13.12
CA PHE A 159 24.76 16.90 -12.78
C PHE A 159 25.41 16.11 -11.64
N GLU A 160 26.73 15.83 -11.75
CA GLU A 160 27.48 15.11 -10.69
C GLU A 160 27.38 15.83 -9.34
N ASN A 161 27.56 17.16 -9.31
CA ASN A 161 27.43 17.95 -8.09
C ASN A 161 26.00 17.89 -7.49
N MET A 162 24.97 17.87 -8.35
CA MET A 162 23.58 17.76 -7.89
C MET A 162 23.30 16.36 -7.34
N VAL A 163 23.82 15.31 -7.98
CA VAL A 163 23.74 13.92 -7.48
C VAL A 163 24.36 13.80 -6.08
N ASP A 164 25.53 14.40 -5.85
CA ASP A 164 26.19 14.37 -4.55
C ASP A 164 25.32 15.06 -3.47
N GLN A 165 24.69 16.20 -3.80
CA GLN A 165 23.78 16.90 -2.89
C GLN A 165 22.51 16.08 -2.57
N ILE A 166 21.96 15.40 -3.56
CA ILE A 166 20.80 14.54 -3.42
C ILE A 166 21.11 13.31 -2.57
N ALA A 167 22.29 12.72 -2.76
CA ALA A 167 22.75 11.60 -1.94
C ALA A 167 22.86 11.98 -0.46
N GLU A 168 23.32 13.20 -0.14
CA GLU A 168 23.36 13.72 1.24
C GLU A 168 21.95 13.88 1.86
N GLN A 169 20.91 14.04 1.04
CA GLN A 169 19.51 14.10 1.47
C GLN A 169 18.86 12.71 1.61
N GLY A 170 19.60 11.63 1.32
CA GLY A 170 19.10 10.26 1.38
C GLY A 170 18.15 9.89 0.24
N ILE A 171 18.12 10.66 -0.84
CA ILE A 171 17.30 10.38 -2.03
C ILE A 171 18.05 9.38 -2.91
N LYS A 172 17.38 8.31 -3.33
CA LYS A 172 17.93 7.32 -4.26
C LYS A 172 17.61 7.70 -5.70
N ILE A 173 18.56 7.43 -6.60
CA ILE A 173 18.37 7.61 -8.03
C ILE A 173 18.40 6.24 -8.69
N ASP A 174 17.27 5.83 -9.23
CA ASP A 174 17.13 4.66 -10.08
C ASP A 174 17.10 5.08 -11.55
N MET A 175 17.47 4.18 -12.47
CA MET A 175 17.53 4.50 -13.89
C MET A 175 17.02 3.37 -14.76
N PHE A 176 16.17 3.71 -15.71
CA PHE A 176 15.84 2.90 -16.88
C PHE A 176 16.62 3.44 -18.07
N ALA A 177 17.69 2.74 -18.39
CA ALA A 177 18.55 3.12 -19.50
C ALA A 177 17.99 2.58 -20.83
N ILE A 178 17.52 3.48 -21.68
CA ILE A 178 17.10 3.17 -23.04
C ILE A 178 18.37 3.03 -23.89
N PRO A 179 18.54 1.94 -24.66
CA PRO A 179 19.72 1.73 -25.47
C PRO A 179 19.94 2.84 -26.51
N ASN A 180 21.16 3.34 -26.58
CA ASN A 180 21.62 4.20 -27.64
C ASN A 180 22.92 3.65 -28.22
N ASP A 181 23.38 4.19 -29.35
CA ASP A 181 24.63 3.76 -30.05
C ASP A 181 25.90 4.15 -29.27
N LYS A 182 25.80 4.79 -28.11
CA LYS A 182 26.93 5.28 -27.32
C LYS A 182 27.28 4.35 -26.16
N THR A 183 28.58 4.33 -25.83
CA THR A 183 29.12 3.46 -24.78
C THR A 183 29.09 4.08 -23.39
N GLU A 184 28.91 5.39 -23.27
CA GLU A 184 28.92 6.10 -22.01
C GLU A 184 27.50 6.55 -21.63
N ASN A 185 27.11 6.29 -20.40
CA ASN A 185 25.86 6.69 -19.79
C ASN A 185 26.20 7.53 -18.55
N GLU A 186 26.23 8.85 -18.72
CA GLU A 186 26.63 9.79 -17.67
C GLU A 186 25.61 9.79 -16.53
N VAL A 187 24.32 9.59 -16.83
CA VAL A 187 23.26 9.55 -15.79
C VAL A 187 23.43 8.37 -14.85
N SER A 188 24.14 7.29 -15.28
CA SER A 188 24.47 6.14 -14.42
C SER A 188 25.35 6.51 -13.20
N TYR A 189 25.98 7.69 -13.21
CA TYR A 189 26.67 8.21 -12.01
C TYR A 189 25.73 8.32 -10.82
N GLY A 190 24.49 8.76 -11.05
CA GLY A 190 23.47 8.91 -10.02
C GLY A 190 23.16 7.61 -9.29
N THR A 191 22.95 6.51 -10.02
CA THR A 191 22.63 5.21 -9.40
C THR A 191 23.78 4.69 -8.52
N LYS A 192 25.02 4.89 -8.96
CA LYS A 192 26.23 4.45 -8.23
C LYS A 192 26.42 5.22 -6.92
N VAL A 193 26.24 6.53 -6.93
CA VAL A 193 26.46 7.40 -5.77
C VAL A 193 25.37 7.22 -4.74
N THR A 194 24.11 7.12 -5.16
CA THR A 194 22.95 7.01 -4.28
C THR A 194 22.57 5.57 -3.90
N SER A 195 23.30 4.57 -4.41
CA SER A 195 23.00 3.14 -4.23
C SER A 195 21.60 2.79 -4.78
N GLY A 196 21.22 3.38 -5.89
CA GLY A 196 20.03 3.04 -6.64
C GLY A 196 20.29 1.92 -7.65
N GLU A 197 19.24 1.52 -8.36
CA GLU A 197 19.29 0.42 -9.33
C GLU A 197 19.31 0.94 -10.77
N GLN A 198 20.04 0.24 -11.62
CA GLN A 198 20.04 0.53 -13.06
C GLN A 198 19.49 -0.65 -13.84
N TYR A 199 18.51 -0.37 -14.67
CA TYR A 199 17.89 -1.30 -15.58
C TYR A 199 18.22 -0.90 -17.02
N THR A 200 18.69 -1.84 -17.82
CA THR A 200 19.00 -1.61 -19.24
C THR A 200 18.12 -2.52 -20.07
N VAL A 201 17.41 -1.95 -21.03
CA VAL A 201 16.60 -2.70 -21.99
C VAL A 201 17.51 -3.56 -22.85
N GLY A 202 17.36 -4.86 -22.82
CA GLY A 202 18.15 -5.81 -23.60
C GLY A 202 17.46 -6.20 -24.91
N GLU A 203 18.19 -6.87 -25.82
CA GLU A 203 17.69 -7.28 -27.14
C GLU A 203 16.42 -8.17 -27.11
N ASN A 204 16.13 -8.83 -25.98
CA ASN A 204 15.01 -9.78 -25.84
C ASN A 204 14.07 -9.43 -24.69
N GLN A 205 14.11 -8.21 -24.20
CA GLN A 205 13.24 -7.74 -23.11
C GLN A 205 12.58 -6.43 -23.52
N THR A 206 11.30 -6.30 -23.22
CA THR A 206 10.62 -5.02 -23.37
C THR A 206 10.86 -4.14 -22.14
N ILE A 207 10.70 -2.84 -22.31
CA ILE A 207 10.82 -1.90 -21.19
C ILE A 207 9.73 -2.18 -20.13
N GLU A 208 8.55 -2.64 -20.54
CA GLU A 208 7.44 -2.98 -19.65
C GLU A 208 7.76 -4.21 -18.77
N GLU A 209 8.46 -5.22 -19.34
CA GLU A 209 8.93 -6.37 -18.54
C GLU A 209 9.95 -5.94 -17.47
N ILE A 210 10.85 -5.01 -17.84
CA ILE A 210 11.82 -4.43 -16.90
C ILE A 210 11.11 -3.58 -15.86
N THR A 211 10.10 -2.84 -16.25
CA THR A 211 9.27 -2.02 -15.37
C THR A 211 8.53 -2.88 -14.36
N ALA A 212 7.95 -4.02 -14.77
CA ALA A 212 7.34 -4.98 -13.86
C ALA A 212 8.37 -5.57 -12.87
N LYS A 213 9.58 -5.85 -13.36
CA LYS A 213 10.68 -6.32 -12.50
C LYS A 213 11.08 -5.28 -11.45
N TYR A 214 11.14 -4.01 -11.80
CA TYR A 214 11.38 -2.91 -10.87
C TYR A 214 10.31 -2.86 -9.77
N LEU A 215 9.03 -2.88 -10.14
CA LEU A 215 7.92 -2.90 -9.19
C LEU A 215 8.06 -4.02 -8.16
N PHE A 216 8.32 -5.25 -8.62
CA PHE A 216 8.25 -6.42 -7.76
C PHE A 216 9.58 -6.78 -7.08
N GLN A 217 10.72 -6.38 -7.61
CA GLN A 217 12.03 -6.72 -7.04
C GLN A 217 12.69 -5.55 -6.31
N THR A 218 12.62 -4.32 -6.85
CA THR A 218 13.24 -3.15 -6.23
C THR A 218 12.31 -2.47 -5.25
N LEU A 219 11.07 -2.21 -5.64
CA LEU A 219 10.07 -1.63 -4.75
C LEU A 219 9.39 -2.67 -3.86
N GLN A 220 9.62 -3.96 -4.13
CA GLN A 220 9.13 -5.10 -3.34
C GLN A 220 7.60 -5.10 -3.16
N ILE A 221 6.88 -4.65 -4.20
CA ILE A 221 5.42 -4.69 -4.17
C ILE A 221 4.95 -6.15 -4.20
N GLU A 222 4.17 -6.53 -3.20
CA GLU A 222 3.59 -7.88 -3.10
C GLU A 222 2.55 -8.10 -4.20
N LYS A 223 2.58 -9.29 -4.81
CA LYS A 223 1.72 -9.65 -5.93
C LYS A 223 1.30 -11.11 -5.91
N ILE A 224 0.24 -11.41 -6.64
CA ILE A 224 -0.16 -12.78 -7.03
C ILE A 224 -0.01 -12.88 -8.54
N GLU A 225 0.72 -13.85 -9.02
CA GLU A 225 0.79 -14.15 -10.46
C GLU A 225 -0.47 -14.87 -10.91
N LEU A 226 -1.23 -14.27 -11.80
CA LEU A 226 -2.47 -14.84 -12.32
C LEU A 226 -2.21 -15.75 -13.53
N GLY A 227 -1.20 -15.44 -14.33
CA GLY A 227 -0.83 -16.26 -15.47
C GLY A 227 0.25 -15.65 -16.36
N GLU A 228 0.82 -16.55 -17.17
CA GLU A 228 1.73 -16.24 -18.26
C GLU A 228 1.28 -17.02 -19.50
N ALA A 229 1.18 -16.36 -20.62
CA ALA A 229 0.73 -16.97 -21.87
C ALA A 229 1.39 -16.35 -23.08
N VAL A 230 1.46 -17.11 -24.19
CA VAL A 230 1.75 -16.57 -25.51
C VAL A 230 0.46 -16.57 -26.31
N SER A 231 -0.19 -15.41 -26.37
CA SER A 231 -1.54 -15.28 -26.94
C SER A 231 -1.70 -13.99 -27.74
N GLY A 232 -2.70 -13.89 -28.60
CA GLY A 232 -3.19 -12.67 -29.23
C GLY A 232 -4.47 -12.17 -28.61
N GLU A 233 -5.15 -12.99 -27.81
CA GLU A 233 -6.36 -12.65 -27.06
C GLU A 233 -6.47 -13.53 -25.82
N GLY A 234 -7.15 -13.06 -24.81
CA GLY A 234 -7.40 -13.80 -23.58
C GLY A 234 -8.67 -13.39 -22.90
N ASN A 235 -9.27 -14.37 -22.23
CA ASN A 235 -10.38 -14.19 -21.32
C ASN A 235 -10.10 -15.02 -20.09
N MET A 236 -10.18 -14.41 -18.91
CA MET A 236 -10.00 -15.11 -17.66
C MET A 236 -10.93 -14.61 -16.56
N THR A 237 -11.27 -15.53 -15.65
CA THR A 237 -11.92 -15.17 -14.40
C THR A 237 -10.85 -15.06 -13.33
N VAL A 238 -10.76 -13.90 -12.70
CA VAL A 238 -9.85 -13.61 -11.59
C VAL A 238 -10.60 -13.84 -10.29
N ASP A 239 -10.10 -14.73 -9.43
CA ASP A 239 -10.63 -14.96 -8.08
C ASP A 239 -9.85 -14.09 -7.08
N LEU A 240 -10.51 -13.06 -6.56
CA LEU A 240 -9.95 -12.17 -5.53
C LEU A 240 -9.78 -12.87 -4.17
N GLN A 241 -10.36 -14.09 -4.00
CA GLN A 241 -10.38 -14.90 -2.79
C GLN A 241 -11.28 -14.36 -1.68
N ASP A 242 -11.36 -13.05 -1.49
CA ASP A 242 -12.29 -12.37 -0.60
C ASP A 242 -12.63 -10.96 -1.14
N THR A 243 -13.36 -10.17 -0.36
CA THR A 243 -13.77 -8.79 -0.69
C THR A 243 -13.46 -7.83 0.47
N TYR A 244 -12.45 -8.15 1.29
CA TYR A 244 -12.07 -7.32 2.44
C TYR A 244 -10.99 -6.29 2.13
N MET A 245 -10.36 -6.40 0.95
CA MET A 245 -9.37 -5.43 0.47
C MET A 245 -10.02 -4.07 0.15
N GLN A 246 -9.26 -3.01 0.30
CA GLN A 246 -9.67 -1.69 -0.18
C GLN A 246 -9.48 -1.59 -1.69
N ASN A 247 -8.34 -2.03 -2.20
CA ASN A 247 -8.01 -1.97 -3.62
C ASN A 247 -7.58 -3.34 -4.13
N ALA A 248 -8.01 -3.67 -5.36
CA ALA A 248 -7.49 -4.76 -6.15
C ALA A 248 -7.04 -4.20 -7.49
N LYS A 249 -5.74 -4.34 -7.81
CA LYS A 249 -5.19 -3.88 -9.09
C LYS A 249 -4.82 -5.09 -9.93
N ILE A 250 -5.33 -5.13 -11.17
CA ILE A 250 -4.93 -6.11 -12.17
C ILE A 250 -3.97 -5.41 -13.12
N LEU A 251 -2.73 -5.90 -13.18
CA LEU A 251 -1.72 -5.43 -14.11
C LEU A 251 -1.52 -6.47 -15.20
N LEU A 252 -1.71 -6.08 -16.43
CA LEU A 252 -1.38 -6.84 -17.64
C LEU A 252 -0.16 -6.20 -18.30
N VAL A 253 0.84 -7.02 -18.62
CA VAL A 253 2.06 -6.63 -19.33
C VAL A 253 2.19 -7.51 -20.56
N SER A 254 2.41 -6.91 -21.72
CA SER A 254 2.47 -7.59 -22.99
C SER A 254 3.78 -7.28 -23.75
N GLY A 255 4.25 -8.25 -24.51
CA GLY A 255 5.33 -8.04 -25.50
C GLY A 255 4.86 -7.35 -26.78
N GLU A 256 3.55 -7.26 -27.01
CA GLU A 256 2.91 -6.67 -28.18
C GLU A 256 1.92 -5.59 -27.78
N ASN A 257 1.52 -4.74 -28.72
CA ASN A 257 0.56 -3.68 -28.44
C ASN A 257 -0.81 -4.25 -28.04
N ILE A 258 -1.40 -3.67 -27.02
CA ILE A 258 -2.73 -4.01 -26.53
C ILE A 258 -3.76 -3.19 -27.34
N GLU A 259 -4.64 -3.86 -28.08
CA GLU A 259 -5.73 -3.21 -28.81
C GLU A 259 -6.90 -2.90 -27.89
N ASP A 260 -7.24 -3.87 -27.00
CA ASP A 260 -8.35 -3.73 -26.08
C ASP A 260 -8.06 -4.42 -24.76
N PHE A 261 -8.50 -3.81 -23.65
CA PHE A 261 -8.40 -4.35 -22.31
C PHE A 261 -9.67 -3.97 -21.54
N HIS A 262 -10.36 -4.97 -21.05
CA HIS A 262 -11.60 -4.78 -20.31
C HIS A 262 -11.62 -5.62 -19.04
N VAL A 263 -12.09 -5.02 -17.94
CA VAL A 263 -12.35 -5.69 -16.68
C VAL A 263 -13.78 -5.43 -16.27
N ALA A 264 -14.50 -6.48 -15.90
CA ALA A 264 -15.86 -6.41 -15.41
C ALA A 264 -15.99 -7.11 -14.06
N GLY A 265 -16.59 -6.40 -13.10
CA GLY A 265 -16.83 -6.83 -11.74
C GLY A 265 -17.57 -5.75 -10.96
N GLN A 266 -18.28 -6.14 -9.90
CA GLN A 266 -18.94 -5.16 -9.04
C GLN A 266 -17.95 -4.60 -8.04
N CYS A 267 -17.78 -3.28 -8.04
CA CYS A 267 -16.92 -2.52 -7.13
C CYS A 267 -17.53 -1.12 -6.93
N GLU A 268 -17.00 -0.36 -5.98
CA GLU A 268 -17.43 1.02 -5.77
C GLU A 268 -16.93 1.93 -6.90
N SER A 269 -15.68 1.75 -7.32
CA SER A 269 -15.07 2.48 -8.42
C SER A 269 -14.16 1.55 -9.23
N LEU A 270 -14.18 1.72 -10.56
CA LEU A 270 -13.27 1.05 -11.48
C LEU A 270 -12.51 2.11 -12.28
N ASN A 271 -11.20 2.17 -12.08
CA ASN A 271 -10.30 3.01 -12.83
C ASN A 271 -9.45 2.15 -13.76
N MET A 272 -9.29 2.58 -15.00
CA MET A 272 -8.45 1.87 -15.96
C MET A 272 -7.44 2.82 -16.59
N LEU A 273 -6.21 2.34 -16.74
CA LEU A 273 -5.14 2.99 -17.48
C LEU A 273 -4.55 1.99 -18.45
N GLN A 274 -4.54 2.33 -19.73
CA GLN A 274 -3.98 1.52 -20.78
C GLN A 274 -2.90 2.30 -21.53
N GLY A 275 -1.70 1.70 -21.63
CA GLY A 275 -0.62 2.09 -22.51
C GLY A 275 -0.58 1.19 -23.74
N ASN A 276 0.54 1.25 -24.47
CA ASN A 276 0.69 0.41 -25.66
C ASN A 276 0.86 -1.08 -25.30
N LYS A 277 1.69 -1.39 -24.30
CA LYS A 277 2.02 -2.78 -23.93
C LYS A 277 1.71 -3.12 -22.47
N PHE A 278 0.98 -2.26 -21.77
CA PHE A 278 0.49 -2.52 -20.43
C PHE A 278 -0.94 -2.05 -20.26
N ALA A 279 -1.64 -2.63 -19.31
CA ALA A 279 -2.91 -2.12 -18.83
C ALA A 279 -3.05 -2.38 -17.33
N VAL A 280 -3.63 -1.43 -16.61
CA VAL A 280 -3.96 -1.55 -15.20
C VAL A 280 -5.44 -1.28 -15.00
N ALA A 281 -6.12 -2.17 -14.30
CA ALA A 281 -7.45 -1.95 -13.78
C ALA A 281 -7.39 -1.93 -12.26
N GLU A 282 -7.85 -0.85 -11.64
CA GLU A 282 -7.98 -0.70 -10.21
C GLU A 282 -9.45 -0.76 -9.81
N LEU A 283 -9.80 -1.74 -8.99
CA LEU A 283 -11.10 -1.94 -8.40
C LEU A 283 -11.06 -1.47 -6.95
N GLU A 284 -11.72 -0.36 -6.65
CA GLU A 284 -11.89 0.13 -5.28
C GLU A 284 -13.10 -0.56 -4.63
N ASN A 285 -12.92 -1.08 -3.42
CA ASN A 285 -13.95 -1.75 -2.64
C ASN A 285 -14.72 -2.82 -3.47
N PRO A 286 -14.05 -3.89 -3.94
CA PRO A 286 -14.73 -4.93 -4.70
C PRO A 286 -15.86 -5.57 -3.88
N LEU A 287 -17.03 -5.72 -4.52
CA LEU A 287 -18.24 -6.25 -3.90
C LEU A 287 -18.46 -7.72 -4.20
N GLU A 288 -17.74 -8.27 -5.15
CA GLU A 288 -17.79 -9.68 -5.53
C GLU A 288 -16.38 -10.27 -5.63
N ARG A 289 -16.29 -11.57 -5.35
CA ARG A 289 -15.02 -12.30 -5.30
C ARG A 289 -14.48 -12.62 -6.69
N GLN A 290 -15.34 -12.79 -7.68
CA GLN A 290 -14.96 -13.15 -9.03
C GLN A 290 -15.19 -11.99 -9.98
N ILE A 291 -14.16 -11.63 -10.71
CA ILE A 291 -14.19 -10.63 -11.76
C ILE A 291 -13.72 -11.25 -13.07
N THR A 292 -14.14 -10.70 -14.19
CA THR A 292 -13.69 -11.14 -15.52
C THR A 292 -12.74 -10.12 -16.13
N MET A 293 -11.76 -10.60 -16.86
CA MET A 293 -10.81 -9.80 -17.61
C MET A 293 -10.72 -10.34 -19.04
N ASP A 294 -10.80 -9.44 -20.00
CA ASP A 294 -10.64 -9.72 -21.44
C ASP A 294 -9.56 -8.80 -22.00
N TYR A 295 -8.78 -9.30 -22.95
CA TYR A 295 -7.81 -8.49 -23.69
C TYR A 295 -7.63 -8.99 -25.13
N SER A 296 -7.24 -8.08 -26.02
CA SER A 296 -6.74 -8.40 -27.36
C SER A 296 -5.44 -7.65 -27.65
N LEU A 297 -4.55 -8.29 -28.42
CA LEU A 297 -3.28 -7.75 -28.86
C LEU A 297 -3.25 -7.61 -30.38
N GLU A 298 -2.47 -6.65 -30.87
CA GLU A 298 -2.23 -6.46 -32.31
C GLU A 298 -1.64 -7.72 -32.96
N ASN A 299 -0.72 -8.38 -32.28
CA ASN A 299 -0.13 -9.64 -32.68
C ASN A 299 -0.09 -10.61 -31.50
N ARG A 300 0.27 -11.87 -31.78
CA ARG A 300 0.49 -12.86 -30.74
C ARG A 300 1.82 -12.62 -30.03
N GLY A 301 1.79 -12.34 -28.74
CA GLY A 301 2.94 -12.05 -27.90
C GLY A 301 2.88 -12.68 -26.50
N ASN A 302 3.95 -12.49 -25.75
CA ASN A 302 3.98 -12.86 -24.33
C ASN A 302 3.05 -11.93 -23.56
N VAL A 303 2.30 -12.51 -22.61
CA VAL A 303 1.40 -11.79 -21.71
C VAL A 303 1.63 -12.28 -20.30
N HIS A 304 1.89 -11.36 -19.39
CA HIS A 304 1.99 -11.60 -17.96
C HIS A 304 0.87 -10.85 -17.24
N THR A 305 0.20 -11.51 -16.32
CA THR A 305 -0.90 -10.91 -15.57
C THR A 305 -0.66 -11.06 -14.08
N TYR A 306 -0.79 -9.96 -13.35
CA TYR A 306 -0.56 -9.87 -11.92
C TYR A 306 -1.77 -9.27 -11.21
N LEU A 307 -2.02 -9.72 -9.99
CA LEU A 307 -3.00 -9.17 -9.07
C LEU A 307 -2.26 -8.60 -7.86
N ILE A 308 -2.50 -7.34 -7.56
CA ILE A 308 -2.02 -6.65 -6.37
C ILE A 308 -3.24 -6.36 -5.51
N LYS A 309 -3.28 -6.92 -4.30
CA LYS A 309 -4.37 -6.69 -3.34
C LYS A 309 -3.87 -5.84 -2.20
N GLU A 310 -4.63 -4.82 -1.84
CA GLU A 310 -4.26 -3.86 -0.81
C GLU A 310 -5.32 -3.84 0.30
N TYR A 311 -4.87 -4.16 1.51
CA TYR A 311 -5.71 -4.24 2.70
C TYR A 311 -5.34 -3.15 3.69
N PHE A 312 -6.34 -2.49 4.25
CA PHE A 312 -6.20 -1.61 5.40
C PHE A 312 -6.87 -2.27 6.59
N LEU A 313 -6.07 -2.68 7.56
CA LEU A 313 -6.51 -3.51 8.68
C LEU A 313 -6.24 -2.81 10.01
N LYS A 314 -7.18 -2.99 10.95
CA LYS A 314 -7.09 -2.50 12.32
C LYS A 314 -7.40 -3.63 13.28
N ALA A 315 -6.55 -3.80 14.29
CA ALA A 315 -6.86 -4.70 15.38
C ALA A 315 -7.50 -3.97 16.54
N ASP A 316 -8.49 -4.60 17.15
CA ASP A 316 -9.16 -4.16 18.36
C ASP A 316 -9.31 -5.30 19.36
N MET A 317 -9.26 -5.00 20.67
CA MET A 317 -9.42 -5.98 21.72
C MET A 317 -9.99 -5.38 23.01
N GLU A 318 -10.64 -6.23 23.81
CA GLU A 318 -11.08 -5.85 25.14
C GLU A 318 -9.87 -5.62 26.05
N LYS A 319 -9.89 -4.53 26.85
CA LYS A 319 -8.75 -4.12 27.70
C LYS A 319 -8.75 -4.75 29.09
N SER A 320 -9.83 -5.45 29.46
CA SER A 320 -9.94 -6.08 30.77
C SER A 320 -10.75 -7.37 30.74
N TYR A 321 -10.30 -8.36 31.46
CA TYR A 321 -10.97 -9.66 31.64
C TYR A 321 -10.95 -10.05 33.10
N THR A 322 -12.02 -10.74 33.55
CA THR A 322 -12.12 -11.28 34.89
C THR A 322 -12.41 -12.78 34.84
N SER A 323 -11.69 -13.57 35.62
CA SER A 323 -11.90 -15.02 35.71
C SER A 323 -11.63 -15.49 37.14
N GLU A 324 -12.54 -16.23 37.73
CA GLU A 324 -12.37 -16.84 39.07
C GLU A 324 -11.38 -18.00 39.06
N GLU A 325 -11.23 -18.67 37.91
CA GLU A 325 -10.36 -19.83 37.75
C GLU A 325 -8.97 -19.50 37.16
N GLY A 326 -8.69 -18.22 36.88
CA GLY A 326 -7.44 -17.80 36.28
C GLY A 326 -7.27 -18.20 34.80
N THR A 327 -8.34 -18.71 34.19
CA THR A 327 -8.36 -19.08 32.77
C THR A 327 -9.10 -18.00 31.97
N PHE A 328 -8.42 -17.40 30.99
CA PHE A 328 -8.92 -16.30 30.18
C PHE A 328 -9.01 -16.71 28.72
N THR A 329 -9.95 -16.13 28.01
CA THR A 329 -9.99 -16.16 26.55
C THR A 329 -9.96 -14.73 26.04
N LEU A 330 -8.78 -14.28 25.59
CA LEU A 330 -8.62 -12.94 25.01
C LEU A 330 -9.22 -12.92 23.61
N LYS A 331 -10.02 -11.91 23.32
CA LYS A 331 -10.70 -11.76 22.03
C LYS A 331 -9.98 -10.68 21.24
N VAL A 332 -9.46 -11.07 20.07
CA VAL A 332 -8.81 -10.16 19.14
C VAL A 332 -9.66 -10.07 17.88
N ASN A 333 -10.16 -8.87 17.61
CA ASN A 333 -10.88 -8.57 16.38
C ASN A 333 -9.91 -7.89 15.40
N VAL A 334 -9.87 -8.36 14.17
CA VAL A 334 -9.21 -7.66 13.07
C VAL A 334 -10.28 -7.25 12.08
N VAL A 335 -10.37 -5.96 11.81
CA VAL A 335 -11.37 -5.38 10.91
C VAL A 335 -10.68 -4.66 9.75
N ASN A 336 -11.38 -4.58 8.63
CA ASN A 336 -10.93 -3.79 7.48
C ASN A 336 -11.37 -2.32 7.60
N HIS A 337 -11.04 -1.51 6.60
CA HIS A 337 -11.42 -0.09 6.50
C HIS A 337 -12.95 0.16 6.55
N GLN A 338 -13.79 -0.86 6.34
CA GLN A 338 -15.25 -0.81 6.46
C GLN A 338 -15.75 -1.37 7.80
N GLU A 339 -14.87 -1.57 8.79
CA GLU A 339 -15.15 -2.16 10.10
C GLU A 339 -15.73 -3.59 10.04
N LYS A 340 -15.50 -4.32 8.94
CA LYS A 340 -15.92 -5.71 8.80
C LYS A 340 -14.84 -6.65 9.36
N PRO A 341 -15.22 -7.65 10.20
CA PRO A 341 -14.28 -8.68 10.64
C PRO A 341 -13.69 -9.43 9.44
N VAL A 342 -12.37 -9.61 9.45
CA VAL A 342 -11.66 -10.19 8.28
C VAL A 342 -11.07 -11.57 8.54
N LEU A 343 -11.08 -12.07 9.77
CA LEU A 343 -10.47 -13.36 10.11
C LEU A 343 -11.27 -14.58 9.61
N ASP A 344 -12.44 -14.37 9.01
CA ASP A 344 -13.14 -15.42 8.25
C ASP A 344 -12.55 -15.61 6.84
N SER A 345 -11.68 -14.70 6.38
CA SER A 345 -10.98 -14.85 5.10
C SER A 345 -9.95 -15.97 5.13
N GLU A 346 -10.00 -16.87 4.17
CA GLU A 346 -8.98 -17.90 3.96
C GLU A 346 -7.58 -17.29 3.71
N THR A 347 -7.54 -16.09 3.18
CA THR A 347 -6.29 -15.33 2.92
C THR A 347 -5.69 -14.75 4.20
N LEU A 348 -6.53 -14.25 5.11
CA LEU A 348 -6.08 -13.45 6.24
C LEU A 348 -6.03 -14.22 7.57
N LYS A 349 -6.82 -15.28 7.73
CA LYS A 349 -6.88 -16.05 8.99
C LYS A 349 -5.55 -16.64 9.46
N ASP A 350 -4.68 -17.02 8.52
CA ASP A 350 -3.37 -17.60 8.79
C ASP A 350 -2.23 -16.56 8.68
N SER A 351 -2.57 -15.30 8.37
CA SER A 351 -1.59 -14.21 8.19
C SER A 351 -1.31 -13.44 9.47
N ILE A 352 -2.06 -13.70 10.55
CA ILE A 352 -1.86 -13.02 11.82
C ILE A 352 -1.01 -13.86 12.78
N SER A 353 -0.20 -13.18 13.59
CA SER A 353 0.40 -13.74 14.79
C SER A 353 0.03 -12.89 16.01
N VAL A 354 -0.24 -13.55 17.12
CA VAL A 354 -0.55 -12.90 18.40
C VAL A 354 0.60 -13.18 19.35
N LEU A 355 1.19 -12.12 19.90
CA LEU A 355 2.26 -12.23 20.89
C LEU A 355 1.75 -11.73 22.25
N ILE A 356 1.89 -12.54 23.27
CA ILE A 356 1.62 -12.14 24.65
C ILE A 356 2.94 -12.02 25.42
N ASN A 357 3.26 -10.82 25.90
CA ASN A 357 4.53 -10.51 26.54
C ASN A 357 5.74 -10.94 25.67
N GLY A 358 5.64 -10.72 24.34
CA GLY A 358 6.68 -11.05 23.36
C GLY A 358 6.80 -12.55 23.02
N LYS A 359 5.86 -13.39 23.48
CA LYS A 359 5.82 -14.83 23.14
C LYS A 359 4.61 -15.12 22.26
N GLU A 360 4.84 -15.89 21.21
CA GLU A 360 3.77 -16.30 20.31
C GLU A 360 2.73 -17.14 21.04
N ALA A 361 1.45 -16.79 20.83
CA ALA A 361 0.29 -17.45 21.42
C ALA A 361 -0.53 -18.12 20.31
N SER A 362 -0.98 -19.35 20.57
CA SER A 362 -1.92 -20.03 19.68
C SER A 362 -3.33 -19.44 19.83
N TYR A 363 -4.07 -19.40 18.74
CA TYR A 363 -5.46 -18.95 18.73
C TYR A 363 -6.31 -19.84 17.83
N ARG A 364 -7.63 -19.70 17.96
CA ARG A 364 -8.63 -20.27 17.04
C ARG A 364 -9.56 -19.14 16.58
N VAL A 365 -10.04 -19.19 15.37
CA VAL A 365 -11.00 -18.21 14.87
C VAL A 365 -12.42 -18.73 15.10
N GLU A 366 -13.25 -17.92 15.72
CA GLU A 366 -14.67 -18.15 15.92
C GLU A 366 -15.46 -16.89 15.52
N ASN A 367 -16.30 -17.00 14.50
CA ASN A 367 -17.11 -15.89 13.98
C ASN A 367 -16.28 -14.62 13.65
N GLY A 368 -15.15 -14.78 12.99
CA GLY A 368 -14.27 -13.66 12.60
C GLY A 368 -13.45 -13.05 13.72
N THR A 369 -13.46 -13.64 14.93
CA THR A 369 -12.68 -13.21 16.09
C THR A 369 -11.64 -14.25 16.46
N ALA A 370 -10.40 -13.83 16.70
CA ALA A 370 -9.37 -14.72 17.22
C ALA A 370 -9.52 -14.88 18.75
N MET A 371 -9.74 -16.11 19.16
CA MET A 371 -9.90 -16.53 20.56
C MET A 371 -8.57 -17.06 21.07
N VAL A 372 -7.88 -16.30 21.93
CA VAL A 372 -6.53 -16.60 22.42
C VAL A 372 -6.64 -17.08 23.87
N PRO A 373 -6.38 -18.37 24.17
CA PRO A 373 -6.39 -18.87 25.55
C PRO A 373 -5.17 -18.37 26.31
N TYR A 374 -5.39 -17.90 27.53
CA TYR A 374 -4.33 -17.48 28.44
C TYR A 374 -4.64 -17.90 29.87
N GLN A 375 -3.62 -18.29 30.63
CA GLN A 375 -3.79 -18.72 32.01
C GLN A 375 -2.81 -17.99 32.92
N THR A 376 -3.32 -17.49 34.04
CA THR A 376 -2.54 -16.94 35.15
C THR A 376 -3.32 -17.11 36.45
N ASP A 377 -2.61 -17.40 37.52
CA ASP A 377 -3.20 -17.57 38.87
C ASP A 377 -3.24 -16.25 39.63
N GLU A 378 -2.68 -15.20 39.09
CA GLU A 378 -2.60 -13.89 39.74
C GLU A 378 -3.16 -12.80 38.80
N THR A 379 -3.68 -11.74 39.41
CA THR A 379 -4.05 -10.51 38.68
C THR A 379 -2.81 -9.94 38.02
N ALA A 380 -2.87 -9.76 36.69
CA ALA A 380 -1.72 -9.40 35.86
C ALA A 380 -2.07 -8.36 34.79
N LYS A 381 -1.06 -7.63 34.35
CA LYS A 381 -1.13 -6.84 33.11
C LYS A 381 -0.26 -7.52 32.07
N VAL A 382 -0.82 -7.83 30.92
CA VAL A 382 -0.11 -8.48 29.81
C VAL A 382 -0.11 -7.57 28.60
N ASN A 383 1.04 -7.51 27.91
CA ASN A 383 1.13 -6.84 26.63
C ASN A 383 0.72 -7.82 25.54
N VAL A 384 -0.25 -7.43 24.74
CA VAL A 384 -0.68 -8.21 23.55
C VAL A 384 -0.31 -7.43 22.31
N GLU A 385 0.49 -8.05 21.46
CA GLU A 385 0.86 -7.53 20.14
C GLU A 385 0.24 -8.42 19.08
N ILE A 386 -0.33 -7.77 18.05
CA ILE A 386 -0.83 -8.46 16.87
C ILE A 386 0.08 -8.03 15.72
N ALA A 387 0.62 -8.99 15.00
CA ALA A 387 1.37 -8.75 13.79
C ALA A 387 0.67 -9.46 12.64
N ILE A 388 0.58 -8.76 11.50
CA ILE A 388 0.06 -9.33 10.27
C ILE A 388 1.23 -9.49 9.32
N GLN A 389 1.42 -10.71 8.83
CA GLN A 389 2.44 -11.03 7.83
C GLN A 389 1.76 -11.15 6.47
N PRO A 390 2.02 -10.22 5.56
CA PRO A 390 1.46 -10.32 4.21
C PRO A 390 2.03 -11.55 3.49
N SER A 391 1.16 -12.24 2.77
CA SER A 391 1.56 -13.33 1.89
C SER A 391 0.98 -13.03 0.51
N GLY A 392 1.78 -12.43 -0.39
CA GLY A 392 1.34 -11.98 -1.71
C GLY A 392 0.30 -10.85 -1.69
N ASN A 393 0.24 -10.08 -0.56
CA ASN A 393 -0.70 -8.98 -0.40
C ASN A 393 0.00 -7.77 0.22
N VAL A 394 -0.39 -6.56 -0.18
CA VAL A 394 0.00 -5.31 0.47
C VAL A 394 -0.93 -5.10 1.67
N VAL A 395 -0.36 -4.97 2.85
CA VAL A 395 -1.15 -4.80 4.08
C VAL A 395 -0.69 -3.57 4.84
N HIS A 396 -1.58 -2.58 4.91
CA HIS A 396 -1.44 -1.43 5.80
C HIS A 396 -2.11 -1.79 7.13
N TYR A 397 -1.34 -1.77 8.19
CA TYR A 397 -1.81 -2.25 9.47
C TYR A 397 -1.54 -1.27 10.60
N ILE A 398 -2.59 -0.91 11.33
CA ILE A 398 -2.46 -0.17 12.57
C ILE A 398 -2.06 -1.16 13.66
N LYS A 399 -0.77 -1.16 14.00
CA LYS A 399 -0.23 -2.01 15.05
C LYS A 399 -0.69 -1.50 16.41
N THR A 400 -1.63 -2.21 17.03
CA THR A 400 -2.05 -1.93 18.39
C THR A 400 -1.27 -2.83 19.34
N ALA A 401 -0.30 -2.26 20.06
CA ALA A 401 0.22 -2.89 21.26
C ALA A 401 -0.70 -2.45 22.41
N ASP A 402 -1.54 -3.34 22.89
CA ASP A 402 -2.42 -3.03 24.00
C ASP A 402 -1.98 -3.76 25.28
N THR A 403 -2.04 -3.03 26.40
CA THR A 403 -1.90 -3.63 27.72
C THR A 403 -3.28 -4.08 28.20
N VAL A 404 -3.42 -5.38 28.43
CA VAL A 404 -4.66 -6.01 28.89
C VAL A 404 -4.57 -6.29 30.38
N GLU A 405 -5.60 -5.91 31.14
CA GLU A 405 -5.70 -6.19 32.56
C GLU A 405 -6.47 -7.51 32.77
N LEU A 406 -5.82 -8.45 33.44
CA LEU A 406 -6.40 -9.73 33.82
C LEU A 406 -6.62 -9.73 35.32
N THR A 407 -7.87 -9.87 35.78
CA THR A 407 -8.22 -9.87 37.18
C THR A 407 -8.62 -11.27 37.60
N VAL A 408 -7.91 -11.82 38.58
CA VAL A 408 -8.29 -13.03 39.32
C VAL A 408 -8.80 -12.56 40.68
N PRO A 409 -10.11 -12.63 40.95
CA PRO A 409 -10.64 -12.23 42.25
C PRO A 409 -10.05 -13.08 43.36
N VAL A 410 -9.54 -12.42 44.38
CA VAL A 410 -9.14 -13.13 45.62
C VAL A 410 -10.42 -13.62 46.27
N VAL A 411 -10.63 -14.91 46.28
CA VAL A 411 -11.68 -15.49 47.13
C VAL A 411 -11.20 -15.32 48.55
N GLU A 412 -11.75 -14.32 49.25
CA GLU A 412 -11.60 -14.25 50.71
C GLU A 412 -12.23 -15.53 51.25
N GLU A 413 -11.41 -16.47 51.75
CA GLU A 413 -11.92 -17.60 52.50
C GLU A 413 -12.74 -17.04 53.64
N GLU A 414 -14.06 -17.32 53.67
CA GLU A 414 -14.87 -16.96 54.83
C GLU A 414 -14.16 -17.51 56.06
N PRO A 415 -13.90 -16.66 57.05
CA PRO A 415 -13.19 -17.08 58.24
C PRO A 415 -13.92 -18.27 58.83
N ASP A 416 -13.21 -19.39 58.97
CA ASP A 416 -13.77 -20.61 59.57
C ASP A 416 -14.08 -20.38 61.05
N TYR A 417 -15.30 -19.97 61.28
CA TYR A 417 -15.82 -19.75 62.63
C TYR A 417 -16.07 -21.06 63.43
N THR A 418 -15.79 -22.23 62.84
CA THR A 418 -16.06 -23.54 63.47
C THR A 418 -15.37 -23.64 64.82
N VAL A 419 -14.13 -23.21 64.95
CA VAL A 419 -13.40 -23.19 66.24
C VAL A 419 -14.04 -22.20 67.22
N LEU A 420 -14.48 -21.04 66.76
CA LEU A 420 -15.11 -20.03 67.56
C LEU A 420 -16.48 -20.55 68.10
N TRP A 421 -17.27 -21.21 67.23
CA TRP A 421 -18.52 -21.87 67.64
C TRP A 421 -18.31 -23.00 68.63
N ILE A 422 -17.26 -23.84 68.46
CA ILE A 422 -16.90 -24.89 69.39
C ILE A 422 -16.58 -24.30 70.78
N VAL A 423 -15.82 -23.22 70.85
CA VAL A 423 -15.47 -22.53 72.10
C VAL A 423 -16.68 -21.92 72.75
N ILE A 424 -17.57 -21.24 71.99
CA ILE A 424 -18.80 -20.65 72.49
C ILE A 424 -19.71 -21.74 73.01
N ILE A 425 -19.93 -22.82 72.32
CA ILE A 425 -20.78 -23.94 72.79
C ILE A 425 -20.18 -24.59 74.04
N SER A 426 -18.89 -24.78 74.12
CA SER A 426 -18.19 -25.33 75.27
C SER A 426 -18.32 -24.43 76.50
N LEU A 427 -18.21 -23.11 76.28
CA LEU A 427 -18.44 -22.12 77.37
C LEU A 427 -19.90 -22.12 77.86
N CYS A 428 -20.88 -22.16 76.98
CA CYS A 428 -22.30 -22.23 77.29
C CYS A 428 -22.63 -23.52 78.02
N LEU A 429 -22.07 -24.67 77.60
CA LEU A 429 -22.27 -25.93 78.35
C LEU A 429 -21.61 -25.93 79.71
N SER A 430 -20.49 -25.26 79.90
CA SER A 430 -19.86 -25.10 81.22
C SER A 430 -20.66 -24.23 82.18
N LEU A 431 -21.38 -23.23 81.64
CA LEU A 431 -22.27 -22.36 82.48
C LEU A 431 -23.60 -23.00 82.90
N ILE A 432 -24.02 -24.06 82.23
CA ILE A 432 -25.22 -24.84 82.53
C ILE A 432 -24.94 -25.89 83.62
N HIS A 433 -23.67 -26.19 83.93
CA HIS A 433 -23.24 -27.21 84.89
C HIS A 433 -22.77 -26.59 86.21
N ILE A 434 -23.00 -25.30 86.45
CA ILE A 434 -22.86 -24.59 87.71
C ILE A 434 -24.27 -24.27 88.22
#